data_2665875051be3d409e32a1474921fb3e
#
_entry.id   2665875051be3d409e32a1474921fb3e
#
_cell.length_a   1.000
_cell.length_b   1.000
_cell.length_c   1.000
_cell.angle_alpha   90.00
_cell.angle_beta   90.00
_cell.angle_gamma   90.00
#
_symmetry.space_group_name_H-M   'P 1'
#
loop_
_entity.id
_entity.type
_entity.pdbx_description
1 polymer ?
#
loop_
_entity_poly.entity_id
_entity_poly.type
_entity_poly.pdbx_seq_one_letter_code
_entity_poly.pdbx_strand_id
1 'polypeptide(L)'
;MATKLGYVAWVVYGFFAAGDRWLNAGLAGVAIMVVVVAIDYRRRAIKLMDCTSLGYFAAETLIVLASGAAFIQRYHFALVWGVFAAVAWLTITVGSPFTLQYTRERMPRELWDDPAFYRMNRRMTEVWAVIFTLGMVLGEITMRYGHRLLLGMIVPMAAMGVGVVFSRLYPRRYAARFSRVGRSTPGAPSQYDRPAGTIRLT
;
A
#
# COMPACT_ATOMS: atom_id res chain seq x y z
N MET A 1 11.20 -6.48 -6.66
CA MET A 1 10.51 -7.37 -7.63
C MET A 1 9.25 -8.00 -7.05
N ALA A 2 9.22 -8.41 -5.78
CA ALA A 2 8.04 -9.04 -5.14
C ALA A 2 6.78 -8.15 -5.14
N THR A 3 6.91 -6.84 -4.95
CA THR A 3 5.78 -5.89 -4.99
C THR A 3 4.98 -5.90 -6.30
N LYS A 4 5.58 -6.36 -7.40
CA LYS A 4 4.86 -6.48 -8.68
C LYS A 4 4.03 -7.76 -8.76
N LEU A 5 4.43 -8.81 -8.05
CA LEU A 5 3.71 -10.09 -8.01
C LEU A 5 2.39 -9.98 -7.22
N GLY A 6 2.33 -9.13 -6.19
CA GLY A 6 1.09 -8.88 -5.45
C GLY A 6 -0.04 -8.36 -6.34
N TYR A 7 0.28 -7.50 -7.32
CA TYR A 7 -0.73 -7.05 -8.30
C TYR A 7 -1.22 -8.17 -9.22
N VAL A 8 -0.38 -9.16 -9.52
CA VAL A 8 -0.79 -10.31 -10.35
C VAL A 8 -1.89 -11.11 -9.66
N ALA A 9 -1.84 -11.27 -8.32
CA ALA A 9 -2.89 -11.94 -7.57
C ALA A 9 -4.25 -11.28 -7.79
N TRP A 10 -4.32 -9.94 -7.75
CA TRP A 10 -5.54 -9.19 -7.96
C TRP A 10 -6.06 -9.24 -9.40
N VAL A 11 -5.16 -9.26 -10.39
CA VAL A 11 -5.54 -9.43 -11.81
C VAL A 11 -6.11 -10.82 -12.06
N VAL A 12 -5.46 -11.87 -11.56
CA VAL A 12 -5.91 -13.26 -11.69
C VAL A 12 -7.24 -13.46 -10.95
N TYR A 13 -7.33 -12.94 -9.72
CA TYR A 13 -8.57 -12.93 -8.96
C TYR A 13 -9.72 -12.27 -9.76
N GLY A 14 -9.51 -11.06 -10.28
CA GLY A 14 -10.51 -10.34 -11.06
C GLY A 14 -10.96 -11.10 -12.32
N PHE A 15 -10.05 -11.81 -12.98
CA PHE A 15 -10.37 -12.64 -14.13
C PHE A 15 -11.34 -13.78 -13.79
N PHE A 16 -11.09 -14.51 -12.69
CA PHE A 16 -11.98 -15.58 -12.24
C PHE A 16 -13.30 -15.04 -11.69
N ALA A 17 -13.27 -13.95 -10.92
CA ALA A 17 -14.44 -13.30 -10.36
C ALA A 17 -15.40 -12.76 -11.45
N ALA A 18 -14.86 -12.22 -12.54
CA ALA A 18 -15.64 -11.77 -13.69
C ALA A 18 -16.39 -12.93 -14.39
N GLY A 19 -15.91 -14.16 -14.27
CA GLY A 19 -16.55 -15.37 -14.77
C GLY A 19 -17.41 -16.11 -13.73
N ASP A 20 -17.80 -15.46 -12.64
CA ASP A 20 -18.56 -16.03 -11.50
C ASP A 20 -17.91 -17.24 -10.83
N ARG A 21 -16.58 -17.41 -10.98
CA ARG A 21 -15.79 -18.50 -10.39
C ARG A 21 -15.14 -18.06 -9.08
N TRP A 22 -15.93 -17.65 -8.13
CA TRP A 22 -15.48 -17.03 -6.86
C TRP A 22 -14.56 -17.91 -6.03
N LEU A 23 -14.85 -19.22 -5.94
CA LEU A 23 -13.96 -20.15 -5.26
C LEU A 23 -12.58 -20.21 -5.93
N ASN A 24 -12.55 -20.31 -7.27
CA ASN A 24 -11.29 -20.34 -8.01
C ASN A 24 -10.54 -19.00 -7.89
N ALA A 25 -11.27 -17.88 -7.86
CA ALA A 25 -10.71 -16.54 -7.65
C ALA A 25 -9.99 -16.46 -6.29
N GLY A 26 -10.66 -16.85 -5.22
CA GLY A 26 -10.08 -16.86 -3.88
C GLY A 26 -8.89 -17.81 -3.76
N LEU A 27 -9.03 -19.06 -4.23
CA LEU A 27 -7.94 -20.07 -4.21
C LEU A 27 -6.71 -19.59 -5.00
N ALA A 28 -6.89 -19.04 -6.20
CA ALA A 28 -5.79 -18.50 -6.99
C ALA A 28 -5.12 -17.31 -6.29
N GLY A 29 -5.93 -16.40 -5.70
CA GLY A 29 -5.44 -15.29 -4.88
C GLY A 29 -4.59 -15.77 -3.70
N VAL A 30 -5.08 -16.74 -2.92
CA VAL A 30 -4.34 -17.34 -1.81
C VAL A 30 -3.03 -17.95 -2.29
N ALA A 31 -3.07 -18.79 -3.33
CA ALA A 31 -1.88 -19.49 -3.83
C ALA A 31 -0.77 -18.49 -4.24
N ILE A 32 -1.13 -17.45 -5.00
CA ILE A 32 -0.17 -16.43 -5.43
C ILE A 32 0.35 -15.64 -4.24
N MET A 33 -0.53 -15.21 -3.31
CA MET A 33 -0.12 -14.41 -2.17
C MET A 33 0.70 -15.17 -1.14
N VAL A 34 0.49 -16.47 -0.97
CA VAL A 34 1.38 -17.32 -0.17
C VAL A 34 2.80 -17.30 -0.73
N VAL A 35 2.95 -17.42 -2.06
CA VAL A 35 4.27 -17.33 -2.71
C VAL A 35 4.89 -15.93 -2.50
N VAL A 36 4.11 -14.87 -2.68
CA VAL A 36 4.58 -13.47 -2.49
C VAL A 36 5.06 -13.26 -1.04
N VAL A 37 4.22 -13.61 -0.07
CA VAL A 37 4.56 -13.45 1.37
C VAL A 37 5.75 -14.33 1.75
N ALA A 38 5.85 -15.56 1.23
CA ALA A 38 7.00 -16.43 1.47
C ALA A 38 8.32 -15.85 0.91
N ILE A 39 8.27 -15.23 -0.27
CA ILE A 39 9.43 -14.53 -0.85
C ILE A 39 9.81 -13.32 0.01
N ASP A 40 8.83 -12.51 0.43
CA ASP A 40 9.08 -11.34 1.26
C ASP A 40 9.57 -11.72 2.67
N TYR A 41 9.06 -12.83 3.23
CA TYR A 41 9.56 -13.40 4.48
C TYR A 41 11.06 -13.77 4.38
N ARG A 42 11.45 -14.50 3.33
CA ARG A 42 12.86 -14.86 3.08
C ARG A 42 13.76 -13.63 2.93
N ARG A 43 13.21 -12.53 2.39
CA ARG A 43 13.92 -11.25 2.21
C ARG A 43 13.87 -10.34 3.45
N ARG A 44 13.21 -10.75 4.53
CA ARG A 44 12.92 -9.95 5.72
C ARG A 44 12.25 -8.60 5.40
N ALA A 45 11.39 -8.59 4.40
CA ALA A 45 10.73 -7.40 3.87
C ALA A 45 9.21 -7.60 3.74
N ILE A 46 8.58 -8.26 4.73
CA ILE A 46 7.14 -8.50 4.77
C ILE A 46 6.39 -7.18 4.74
N LYS A 47 5.40 -7.08 3.86
CA LYS A 47 4.58 -5.89 3.70
C LYS A 47 3.18 -6.13 4.22
N LEU A 48 2.70 -5.18 5.00
CA LEU A 48 1.37 -5.27 5.62
C LEU A 48 0.26 -5.44 4.59
N MET A 49 0.32 -4.71 3.46
CA MET A 49 -0.70 -4.81 2.41
C MET A 49 -0.70 -6.17 1.70
N ASP A 50 0.45 -6.82 1.58
CA ASP A 50 0.54 -8.17 1.02
C ASP A 50 -0.06 -9.20 1.98
N CYS A 51 0.19 -9.07 3.29
CA CYS A 51 -0.48 -9.87 4.33
C CYS A 51 -1.99 -9.61 4.37
N THR A 52 -2.42 -8.37 4.21
CA THR A 52 -3.84 -8.00 4.14
C THR A 52 -4.51 -8.66 2.93
N SER A 53 -3.86 -8.66 1.77
CA SER A 53 -4.37 -9.33 0.56
C SER A 53 -4.50 -10.83 0.77
N LEU A 54 -3.50 -11.47 1.37
CA LEU A 54 -3.55 -12.90 1.69
C LEU A 54 -4.70 -13.21 2.65
N GLY A 55 -4.84 -12.42 3.72
CA GLY A 55 -5.93 -12.57 4.69
C GLY A 55 -7.31 -12.38 4.05
N TYR A 56 -7.44 -11.40 3.15
CA TYR A 56 -8.68 -11.18 2.41
C TYR A 56 -9.04 -12.39 1.54
N PHE A 57 -8.14 -12.87 0.69
CA PHE A 57 -8.42 -14.01 -0.18
C PHE A 57 -8.70 -15.30 0.61
N ALA A 58 -8.01 -15.51 1.73
CA ALA A 58 -8.26 -16.66 2.60
C ALA A 58 -9.65 -16.57 3.25
N ALA A 59 -10.01 -15.42 3.81
CA ALA A 59 -11.33 -15.21 4.42
C ALA A 59 -12.46 -15.37 3.40
N GLU A 60 -12.31 -14.78 2.22
CA GLU A 60 -13.27 -14.91 1.12
C GLU A 60 -13.44 -16.37 0.70
N THR A 61 -12.33 -17.09 0.49
CA THR A 61 -12.36 -18.52 0.13
C THR A 61 -13.14 -19.33 1.18
N LEU A 62 -12.87 -19.09 2.47
CA LEU A 62 -13.58 -19.75 3.57
C LEU A 62 -15.07 -19.42 3.58
N ILE A 63 -15.44 -18.17 3.35
CA ILE A 63 -16.85 -17.75 3.26
C ILE A 63 -17.54 -18.47 2.10
N VAL A 64 -16.92 -18.51 0.91
CA VAL A 64 -17.49 -19.20 -0.26
C VAL A 64 -17.65 -20.68 -0.02
N LEU A 65 -16.71 -21.32 0.66
CA LEU A 65 -16.80 -22.74 1.01
C LEU A 65 -17.88 -23.03 2.05
N ALA A 66 -18.04 -22.15 3.03
CA ALA A 66 -18.97 -22.35 4.14
C ALA A 66 -20.42 -21.98 3.79
N SER A 67 -20.67 -20.93 3.00
CA SER A 67 -21.99 -20.34 2.76
C SER A 67 -22.33 -20.09 1.29
N GLY A 68 -21.45 -20.50 0.38
CA GLY A 68 -21.61 -20.24 -1.05
C GLY A 68 -21.20 -18.82 -1.45
N ALA A 69 -21.24 -18.55 -2.76
CA ALA A 69 -20.70 -17.33 -3.33
C ALA A 69 -21.64 -16.09 -3.21
N ALA A 70 -22.91 -16.26 -2.89
CA ALA A 70 -23.93 -15.20 -2.97
C ALA A 70 -23.57 -13.95 -2.14
N PHE A 71 -23.02 -14.13 -0.95
CA PHE A 71 -22.59 -13.02 -0.09
C PHE A 71 -21.43 -12.26 -0.73
N ILE A 72 -20.42 -12.98 -1.22
CA ILE A 72 -19.24 -12.37 -1.86
C ILE A 72 -19.65 -11.67 -3.16
N GLN A 73 -20.45 -12.31 -4.01
CA GLN A 73 -20.98 -11.70 -5.24
C GLN A 73 -21.64 -10.34 -4.98
N ARG A 74 -22.37 -10.25 -3.86
CA ARG A 74 -23.06 -9.02 -3.48
C ARG A 74 -22.13 -7.94 -2.94
N TYR A 75 -21.18 -8.27 -2.08
CA TYR A 75 -20.47 -7.28 -1.28
C TYR A 75 -18.98 -7.16 -1.60
N HIS A 76 -18.42 -7.93 -2.55
CA HIS A 76 -16.96 -7.99 -2.75
C HIS A 76 -16.30 -6.62 -3.00
N PHE A 77 -16.93 -5.70 -3.75
CA PHE A 77 -16.39 -4.36 -3.96
C PHE A 77 -16.25 -3.60 -2.64
N ALA A 78 -17.30 -3.59 -1.82
CA ALA A 78 -17.25 -2.92 -0.53
C ALA A 78 -16.28 -3.60 0.44
N LEU A 79 -16.23 -4.94 0.43
CA LEU A 79 -15.34 -5.73 1.30
C LEU A 79 -13.85 -5.51 0.95
N VAL A 80 -13.49 -5.59 -0.33
CA VAL A 80 -12.10 -5.34 -0.77
C VAL A 80 -11.62 -3.97 -0.30
N TRP A 81 -12.35 -2.94 -0.68
CA TRP A 81 -11.96 -1.56 -0.34
C TRP A 81 -12.05 -1.30 1.17
N GLY A 82 -13.06 -1.88 1.85
CA GLY A 82 -13.27 -1.73 3.29
C GLY A 82 -12.14 -2.32 4.13
N VAL A 83 -11.64 -3.50 3.76
CA VAL A 83 -10.49 -4.12 4.46
C VAL A 83 -9.23 -3.26 4.32
N PHE A 84 -8.92 -2.78 3.10
CA PHE A 84 -7.77 -1.89 2.91
C PHE A 84 -7.94 -0.54 3.60
N ALA A 85 -9.16 0.02 3.62
CA ALA A 85 -9.46 1.24 4.36
C ALA A 85 -9.24 1.05 5.87
N ALA A 86 -9.78 -0.03 6.45
CA ALA A 86 -9.63 -0.35 7.87
C ALA A 86 -8.14 -0.48 8.25
N VAL A 87 -7.36 -1.23 7.47
CA VAL A 87 -5.92 -1.39 7.71
C VAL A 87 -5.18 -0.06 7.60
N ALA A 88 -5.48 0.75 6.57
CA ALA A 88 -4.83 2.04 6.41
C ALA A 88 -5.11 2.99 7.58
N TRP A 89 -6.36 3.13 8.01
CA TRP A 89 -6.75 3.92 9.17
C TRP A 89 -6.14 3.38 10.48
N LEU A 90 -6.15 2.06 10.67
CA LEU A 90 -5.56 1.43 11.86
C LEU A 90 -4.06 1.72 11.96
N THR A 91 -3.32 1.68 10.84
CA THR A 91 -1.88 1.98 10.86
C THR A 91 -1.57 3.44 11.21
N ILE A 92 -2.48 4.36 10.89
CA ILE A 92 -2.37 5.77 11.30
C ILE A 92 -2.60 5.92 12.81
N THR A 93 -3.62 5.27 13.35
CA THR A 93 -3.98 5.35 14.78
C THR A 93 -2.92 4.71 15.67
N VAL A 94 -2.31 3.61 15.23
CA VAL A 94 -1.20 2.93 15.94
C VAL A 94 0.13 3.69 15.80
N GLY A 95 0.17 4.77 14.99
CA GLY A 95 1.39 5.55 14.80
C GLY A 95 2.43 4.90 13.87
N SER A 96 2.05 3.88 13.09
CA SER A 96 2.94 3.20 12.15
C SER A 96 2.32 3.17 10.74
N PRO A 97 2.26 4.32 10.03
CA PRO A 97 1.68 4.41 8.70
C PRO A 97 2.23 3.36 7.74
N PHE A 98 1.37 2.59 7.04
CA PHE A 98 1.82 1.47 6.21
C PHE A 98 2.78 1.89 5.09
N THR A 99 2.70 3.13 4.62
CA THR A 99 3.59 3.65 3.58
C THR A 99 5.05 3.75 4.03
N LEU A 100 5.32 3.79 5.36
CA LEU A 100 6.69 3.75 5.90
C LEU A 100 7.47 2.52 5.40
N GLN A 101 6.81 1.35 5.30
CA GLN A 101 7.46 0.12 4.85
C GLN A 101 8.00 0.25 3.42
N TYR A 102 7.26 0.95 2.55
CA TYR A 102 7.62 1.15 1.14
C TYR A 102 8.64 2.27 0.93
N THR A 103 8.58 3.32 1.74
CA THR A 103 9.49 4.45 1.61
C THR A 103 10.86 4.16 2.22
N ARG A 104 10.93 3.40 3.30
CA ARG A 104 12.19 2.95 3.91
C ARG A 104 13.04 2.11 2.95
N GLU A 105 12.43 1.34 2.05
CA GLU A 105 13.17 0.59 1.02
C GLU A 105 13.87 1.50 -0.01
N ARG A 106 13.47 2.76 -0.11
CA ARG A 106 13.91 3.70 -1.16
C ARG A 106 14.66 4.91 -0.62
N MET A 107 14.64 5.12 0.68
CA MET A 107 15.24 6.27 1.35
C MET A 107 16.40 5.85 2.24
N PRO A 108 17.48 6.67 2.31
CA PRO A 108 18.59 6.44 3.22
C PRO A 108 18.14 6.30 4.67
N ARG A 109 18.85 5.48 5.45
CA ARG A 109 18.49 5.20 6.86
C ARG A 109 18.56 6.42 7.74
N GLU A 110 19.40 7.37 7.41
CA GLU A 110 19.61 8.62 8.14
C GLU A 110 18.36 9.50 8.22
N LEU A 111 17.42 9.28 7.28
CA LEU A 111 16.15 10.02 7.24
C LEU A 111 15.02 9.34 8.01
N TRP A 112 15.19 8.10 8.48
CA TRP A 112 14.09 7.33 9.04
C TRP A 112 13.59 7.88 10.38
N ASP A 113 14.47 8.53 11.16
CA ASP A 113 14.18 9.11 12.46
C ASP A 113 13.77 10.59 12.37
N ASP A 114 13.75 11.16 11.15
CA ASP A 114 13.30 12.53 10.93
C ASP A 114 11.78 12.64 11.12
N PRO A 115 11.30 13.49 12.06
CA PRO A 115 9.86 13.74 12.24
C PRO A 115 9.14 14.18 10.98
N ALA A 116 9.85 14.80 10.04
CA ALA A 116 9.27 15.24 8.79
C ALA A 116 9.10 14.04 7.82
N PHE A 117 10.00 13.04 7.84
CA PHE A 117 9.84 11.79 7.11
C PHE A 117 8.59 11.02 7.60
N TYR A 118 8.38 10.98 8.91
CA TYR A 118 7.16 10.39 9.49
C TYR A 118 5.89 11.14 9.03
N ARG A 119 5.88 12.47 9.14
CA ARG A 119 4.72 13.29 8.70
C ARG A 119 4.40 13.10 7.23
N MET A 120 5.42 13.00 6.37
CA MET A 120 5.25 12.71 4.95
C MET A 120 4.53 11.38 4.74
N ASN A 121 4.99 10.32 5.39
CA ASN A 121 4.39 8.98 5.27
C ASN A 121 2.97 8.92 5.85
N ARG A 122 2.72 9.59 6.96
CA ARG A 122 1.38 9.71 7.53
C ARG A 122 0.41 10.34 6.52
N ARG A 123 0.81 11.48 5.91
CA ARG A 123 0.01 12.13 4.85
C ARG A 123 -0.24 11.22 3.65
N MET A 124 0.76 10.46 3.23
CA MET A 124 0.59 9.48 2.15
C MET A 124 -0.41 8.40 2.54
N THR A 125 -0.33 7.88 3.75
CA THR A 125 -1.28 6.87 4.25
C THR A 125 -2.68 7.44 4.39
N GLU A 126 -2.85 8.70 4.84
CA GLU A 126 -4.14 9.38 4.91
C GLU A 126 -4.80 9.48 3.53
N VAL A 127 -4.05 9.85 2.49
CA VAL A 127 -4.57 9.89 1.10
C VAL A 127 -5.03 8.49 0.65
N TRP A 128 -4.25 7.45 0.91
CA TRP A 128 -4.64 6.08 0.59
C TRP A 128 -5.86 5.62 1.38
N ALA A 129 -5.93 5.95 2.68
CA ALA A 129 -7.09 5.61 3.52
C ALA A 129 -8.37 6.25 2.99
N VAL A 130 -8.31 7.52 2.55
CA VAL A 130 -9.45 8.21 1.91
C VAL A 130 -9.82 7.53 0.58
N ILE A 131 -8.85 7.19 -0.27
CA ILE A 131 -9.10 6.50 -1.55
C ILE A 131 -9.80 5.16 -1.31
N PHE A 132 -9.32 4.37 -0.35
CA PHE A 132 -9.94 3.07 -0.01
C PHE A 132 -11.34 3.25 0.59
N THR A 133 -11.55 4.25 1.45
CA THR A 133 -12.86 4.56 2.01
C THR A 133 -13.86 4.98 0.91
N LEU A 134 -13.44 5.81 -0.02
CA LEU A 134 -14.25 6.18 -1.18
C LEU A 134 -14.60 4.96 -2.03
N GLY A 135 -13.63 4.07 -2.29
CA GLY A 135 -13.87 2.80 -2.99
C GLY A 135 -14.91 1.93 -2.29
N MET A 136 -14.86 1.83 -0.95
CA MET A 136 -15.85 1.10 -0.15
C MET A 136 -17.27 1.72 -0.28
N VAL A 137 -17.38 3.03 -0.14
CA VAL A 137 -18.67 3.74 -0.27
C VAL A 137 -19.24 3.59 -1.68
N LEU A 138 -18.41 3.76 -2.70
CA LEU A 138 -18.82 3.57 -4.10
C LEU A 138 -19.19 2.12 -4.39
N GLY A 139 -18.53 1.16 -3.77
CA GLY A 139 -18.89 -0.26 -3.82
C GLY A 139 -20.30 -0.51 -3.28
N GLU A 140 -20.64 0.07 -2.12
CA GLU A 140 -21.97 -0.03 -1.55
C GLU A 140 -23.04 0.66 -2.41
N ILE A 141 -22.76 1.86 -2.92
CA ILE A 141 -23.67 2.58 -3.84
C ILE A 141 -23.92 1.75 -5.09
N THR A 142 -22.88 1.12 -5.65
CA THR A 142 -22.97 0.24 -6.81
C THR A 142 -23.97 -0.91 -6.59
N MET A 143 -23.98 -1.48 -5.39
CA MET A 143 -24.91 -2.56 -5.04
C MET A 143 -26.36 -2.10 -5.06
N ARG A 144 -26.62 -0.87 -4.63
CA ARG A 144 -27.98 -0.33 -4.55
C ARG A 144 -28.51 0.16 -5.90
N TYR A 145 -27.69 0.79 -6.70
CA TYR A 145 -28.09 1.53 -7.91
C TYR A 145 -27.61 0.90 -9.22
N GLY A 146 -26.82 -0.17 -9.19
CA GLY A 146 -26.50 -0.99 -10.37
C GLY A 146 -25.44 -0.44 -11.33
N HIS A 147 -24.81 0.69 -11.07
CA HIS A 147 -23.77 1.27 -11.95
C HIS A 147 -22.39 0.60 -11.77
N ARG A 148 -22.34 -0.73 -11.90
CA ARG A 148 -21.17 -1.56 -11.57
C ARG A 148 -19.89 -1.16 -12.30
N LEU A 149 -19.97 -0.88 -13.59
CA LEU A 149 -18.79 -0.53 -14.39
C LEU A 149 -18.22 0.84 -13.96
N LEU A 150 -19.06 1.86 -13.88
CA LEU A 150 -18.61 3.23 -13.59
C LEU A 150 -18.18 3.38 -12.12
N LEU A 151 -19.09 3.12 -11.19
CA LEU A 151 -18.86 3.39 -9.76
C LEU A 151 -18.08 2.28 -9.05
N GLY A 152 -18.29 1.02 -9.44
CA GLY A 152 -17.61 -0.13 -8.83
C GLY A 152 -16.19 -0.34 -9.34
N MET A 153 -15.87 0.08 -10.55
CA MET A 153 -14.59 -0.24 -11.19
C MET A 153 -13.84 1.00 -11.69
N ILE A 154 -14.41 1.80 -12.59
CA ILE A 154 -13.66 2.90 -13.25
C ILE A 154 -13.25 3.97 -12.24
N VAL A 155 -14.17 4.46 -11.43
CA VAL A 155 -13.87 5.55 -10.47
C VAL A 155 -12.87 5.12 -9.40
N PRO A 156 -12.99 3.96 -8.72
CA PRO A 156 -11.98 3.50 -7.78
C PRO A 156 -10.61 3.24 -8.44
N MET A 157 -10.55 2.71 -9.65
CA MET A 157 -9.30 2.51 -10.37
C MET A 157 -8.63 3.83 -10.74
N ALA A 158 -9.39 4.82 -11.18
CA ALA A 158 -8.87 6.17 -11.42
C ALA A 158 -8.34 6.81 -10.13
N ALA A 159 -9.06 6.68 -9.01
CA ALA A 159 -8.61 7.16 -7.70
C ALA A 159 -7.31 6.47 -7.25
N MET A 160 -7.17 5.15 -7.46
CA MET A 160 -5.90 4.44 -7.24
C MET A 160 -4.78 5.00 -8.11
N GLY A 161 -5.03 5.28 -9.38
CA GLY A 161 -4.08 5.93 -10.28
C GLY A 161 -3.58 7.25 -9.71
N VAL A 162 -4.48 8.10 -9.22
CA VAL A 162 -4.14 9.35 -8.53
C VAL A 162 -3.29 9.08 -7.28
N GLY A 163 -3.64 8.11 -6.45
CA GLY A 163 -2.88 7.71 -5.27
C GLY A 163 -1.44 7.26 -5.61
N VAL A 164 -1.28 6.48 -6.68
CA VAL A 164 0.05 6.04 -7.17
C VAL A 164 0.88 7.23 -7.64
N VAL A 165 0.31 8.12 -8.45
CA VAL A 165 0.99 9.34 -8.94
C VAL A 165 1.38 10.23 -7.75
N PHE A 166 0.46 10.47 -6.81
CA PHE A 166 0.74 11.22 -5.59
C PHE A 166 1.90 10.59 -4.80
N SER A 167 1.88 9.27 -4.58
CA SER A 167 2.92 8.55 -3.84
C SER A 167 4.30 8.57 -4.53
N ARG A 168 4.35 8.84 -5.84
CA ARG A 168 5.61 9.02 -6.57
C ARG A 168 6.12 10.46 -6.53
N LEU A 169 5.23 11.44 -6.64
CA LEU A 169 5.59 12.85 -6.75
C LEU A 169 5.83 13.51 -5.39
N TYR A 170 5.04 13.16 -4.38
CA TYR A 170 5.08 13.81 -3.08
C TYR A 170 6.44 13.65 -2.36
N PRO A 171 7.05 12.45 -2.27
CA PRO A 171 8.38 12.28 -1.69
C PRO A 171 9.48 13.04 -2.45
N ARG A 172 9.40 13.13 -3.78
CA ARG A 172 10.36 13.88 -4.60
C ARG A 172 10.33 15.37 -4.31
N ARG A 173 9.14 15.95 -4.18
CA ARG A 173 8.97 17.37 -3.80
C ARG A 173 9.46 17.63 -2.37
N TYR A 174 9.29 16.67 -1.50
CA TYR A 174 9.77 16.73 -0.13
C TYR A 174 11.31 16.73 -0.09
N ALA A 175 11.98 15.79 -0.73
CA ALA A 175 13.44 15.73 -0.83
C ALA A 175 14.05 17.01 -1.44
N ALA A 176 13.41 17.57 -2.47
CA ALA A 176 13.86 18.82 -3.10
C ALA A 176 13.79 20.05 -2.16
N ARG A 177 12.87 20.07 -1.20
CA ARG A 177 12.80 21.13 -0.18
C ARG A 177 13.95 21.03 0.83
N PHE A 178 14.31 19.81 1.24
CA PHE A 178 15.43 19.58 2.17
C PHE A 178 16.79 19.94 1.56
N SER A 179 17.02 19.61 0.31
CA SER A 179 18.27 19.97 -0.37
C SER A 179 18.44 21.48 -0.59
N ARG A 180 17.37 22.26 -0.58
CA ARG A 180 17.42 23.73 -0.62
C ARG A 180 17.72 24.34 0.74
N VAL A 181 17.15 23.81 1.81
CA VAL A 181 17.39 24.30 3.19
C VAL A 181 18.85 24.05 3.61
N GLY A 182 19.42 22.87 3.28
CA GLY A 182 20.82 22.58 3.57
C GLY A 182 21.84 23.42 2.79
N ARG A 183 21.45 24.00 1.64
CA ARG A 183 22.29 24.91 0.83
C ARG A 183 22.16 26.39 1.24
N SER A 184 21.14 26.76 1.99
CA SER A 184 20.92 28.14 2.40
C SER A 184 21.50 28.50 3.79
N THR A 185 22.31 27.61 4.39
CA THR A 185 23.10 27.93 5.58
C THR A 185 24.53 28.23 5.12
N PRO A 186 24.91 29.50 4.88
CA PRO A 186 26.30 29.86 4.56
C PRO A 186 27.13 29.63 5.83
N GLY A 187 28.06 28.70 5.78
CA GLY A 187 29.02 28.48 6.85
C GLY A 187 28.95 27.15 7.60
N ALA A 188 28.05 26.22 7.24
CA ALA A 188 28.18 24.87 7.73
C ALA A 188 29.33 24.16 6.99
N PRO A 189 30.45 23.79 7.65
CA PRO A 189 31.53 23.08 6.99
C PRO A 189 30.99 21.76 6.44
N SER A 190 31.23 21.54 5.13
CA SER A 190 30.92 20.27 4.48
C SER A 190 31.56 19.14 5.26
N GLN A 191 30.83 18.10 5.56
CA GLN A 191 31.35 16.90 6.23
C GLN A 191 32.48 16.24 5.41
N TYR A 192 32.68 16.67 4.16
CA TYR A 192 33.75 16.27 3.26
C TYR A 192 35.04 17.07 3.41
N ASP A 193 35.02 18.22 4.13
CA ASP A 193 36.21 19.07 4.32
C ASP A 193 36.99 18.76 5.61
N ARG A 194 36.78 17.62 6.25
CA ARG A 194 37.67 17.15 7.31
C ARG A 194 38.90 16.51 6.65
N PRO A 195 40.08 17.11 6.79
CA PRO A 195 41.32 16.48 6.32
C PRO A 195 41.47 15.14 7.06
N ALA A 196 41.63 14.07 6.26
CA ALA A 196 42.02 12.77 6.78
C ALA A 196 43.44 12.91 7.36
N GLY A 197 43.57 12.76 8.66
CA GLY A 197 44.85 12.58 9.29
C GLY A 197 45.23 13.60 10.37
N THR A 198 44.91 13.28 11.63
CA THR A 198 45.89 13.43 12.71
C THR A 198 45.53 12.44 13.84
N ILE A 199 45.99 11.20 13.63
CA ILE A 199 46.18 10.28 14.77
C ILE A 199 47.36 10.83 15.54
N ARG A 200 47.14 11.45 16.71
CA ARG A 200 48.20 11.64 17.70
C ARG A 200 48.25 10.41 18.57
N LEU A 201 49.31 9.63 18.40
CA LEU A 201 49.77 8.67 19.40
C LEU A 201 50.35 9.43 20.60
N THR A 202 49.75 9.28 21.73
CA THR A 202 50.39 9.31 23.09
C THR A 202 49.62 8.39 24.00
#